data_5ff9d34f685416be85bbe21920d15fd6
#
_entry.id   5ff9d34f685416be85bbe21920d15fd6
#
_cell.length_a   1.000
_cell.length_b   1.000
_cell.length_c   1.000
_cell.angle_alpha   90.00
_cell.angle_beta   90.00
_cell.angle_gamma   90.00
#
_symmetry.space_group_name_H-M   'P 1'
#
loop_
_entity.id
_entity.type
_entity.pdbx_description
1 polymer ?
#
loop_
_entity_poly.entity_id
_entity_poly.type
_entity_poly.pdbx_seq_one_letter_code
_entity_poly.pdbx_strand_id
1 'polypeptide(L)'
;IGVGLAPISNNKEHIYNKIELFYKSGVSDFSILFDDIENHFSLEAQLDIYQSCVLTFPDCSFNFCPTVYSDELINKDERHLAYFSDFTANFPKDINFFWTGKNVISTSQSQANEDVFSNFSEEQICIWDNFFTIDSNPEKLNLTDCHYIDKSYLASKHLYLINLTGLVRTDSLIIEIFGNFVSNSNISFEKILSKHGVNEDLINMKDLFNPAVDINLSEKEMNKIDYLQVQFKRKY
;
A
#
# COMPACT_ATOMS: atom_id res chain seq x y z
N ILE A 1 -12.24 6.42 10.59
CA ILE A 1 -11.47 5.16 10.67
C ILE A 1 -12.14 4.16 9.76
N GLY A 2 -11.38 3.62 8.80
CA GLY A 2 -11.83 2.55 7.90
C GLY A 2 -11.36 1.17 8.38
N VAL A 3 -12.06 0.11 7.97
CA VAL A 3 -11.72 -1.29 8.29
C VAL A 3 -11.68 -2.12 7.03
N GLY A 4 -10.54 -2.80 6.78
CA GLY A 4 -10.38 -3.80 5.73
C GLY A 4 -10.87 -5.17 6.19
N LEU A 5 -11.67 -5.83 5.35
CA LEU A 5 -12.25 -7.14 5.62
C LEU A 5 -12.01 -8.09 4.44
N ALA A 6 -11.31 -9.20 4.70
CA ALA A 6 -11.11 -10.27 3.73
C ALA A 6 -12.22 -11.34 3.85
N PRO A 7 -13.01 -11.59 2.79
CA PRO A 7 -14.05 -12.62 2.77
C PRO A 7 -13.44 -14.00 2.50
N ILE A 8 -12.79 -14.60 3.50
CA ILE A 8 -12.09 -15.88 3.40
C ILE A 8 -13.03 -17.05 3.03
N SER A 9 -14.32 -16.89 3.25
CA SER A 9 -15.35 -17.85 2.85
C SER A 9 -16.44 -17.19 2.02
N ASN A 10 -17.08 -17.94 1.12
CA ASN A 10 -18.24 -17.46 0.35
C ASN A 10 -19.50 -17.24 1.23
N ASN A 11 -19.39 -17.43 2.54
CA ASN A 11 -20.48 -17.16 3.45
C ASN A 11 -20.57 -15.67 3.78
N LYS A 12 -21.52 -14.99 3.15
CA LYS A 12 -21.80 -13.58 3.33
C LYS A 12 -22.14 -13.20 4.78
N GLU A 13 -22.75 -14.09 5.54
CA GLU A 13 -23.10 -13.83 6.96
C GLU A 13 -21.86 -13.54 7.81
N HIS A 14 -20.74 -14.18 7.54
CA HIS A 14 -19.51 -13.93 8.30
C HIS A 14 -19.01 -12.49 8.10
N ILE A 15 -19.07 -11.97 6.88
CA ILE A 15 -18.66 -10.59 6.61
C ILE A 15 -19.67 -9.60 7.16
N TYR A 16 -20.97 -9.87 7.05
CA TYR A 16 -22.01 -9.01 7.61
C TYR A 16 -21.89 -8.88 9.13
N ASN A 17 -21.67 -9.97 9.84
CA ASN A 17 -21.48 -9.97 11.28
C ASN A 17 -20.27 -9.12 11.69
N LYS A 18 -19.18 -9.15 10.94
CA LYS A 18 -18.01 -8.30 11.18
C LYS A 18 -18.31 -6.83 10.90
N ILE A 19 -18.96 -6.51 9.77
CA ILE A 19 -19.36 -5.15 9.43
C ILE A 19 -20.27 -4.59 10.52
N GLU A 20 -21.30 -5.34 10.92
CA GLU A 20 -22.25 -4.93 11.96
C GLU A 20 -21.57 -4.64 13.29
N LEU A 21 -20.59 -5.48 13.70
CA LEU A 21 -19.82 -5.28 14.92
C LEU A 21 -19.05 -3.93 14.91
N PHE A 22 -18.35 -3.65 13.81
CA PHE A 22 -17.61 -2.40 13.66
C PHE A 22 -18.54 -1.20 13.48
N TYR A 23 -19.62 -1.34 12.72
CA TYR A 23 -20.62 -0.32 12.51
C TYR A 23 -21.26 0.13 13.85
N LYS A 24 -21.62 -0.80 14.73
CA LYS A 24 -22.10 -0.51 16.10
C LYS A 24 -21.05 0.23 16.94
N SER A 25 -19.79 0.12 16.57
CA SER A 25 -18.67 0.84 17.23
C SER A 25 -18.36 2.19 16.58
N GLY A 26 -19.17 2.62 15.59
CA GLY A 26 -19.04 3.92 14.92
C GLY A 26 -18.16 3.92 13.66
N VAL A 27 -17.80 2.76 13.13
CA VAL A 27 -17.11 2.64 11.83
C VAL A 27 -18.13 2.62 10.71
N SER A 28 -17.96 3.47 9.71
CA SER A 28 -18.81 3.53 8.52
C SER A 28 -18.05 3.44 7.19
N ASP A 29 -16.75 3.19 7.25
CA ASP A 29 -15.87 3.09 6.09
C ASP A 29 -15.21 1.72 6.05
N PHE A 30 -15.47 0.95 4.98
CA PHE A 30 -15.03 -0.43 4.85
C PHE A 30 -14.32 -0.65 3.52
N SER A 31 -13.39 -1.59 3.51
CA SER A 31 -12.77 -2.09 2.28
C SER A 31 -12.93 -3.61 2.22
N ILE A 32 -13.46 -4.13 1.11
CA ILE A 32 -13.58 -5.57 0.90
C ILE A 32 -12.37 -6.03 0.11
N LEU A 33 -11.54 -6.89 0.74
CA LEU A 33 -10.20 -7.23 0.29
C LEU A 33 -10.18 -8.66 -0.29
N PHE A 34 -9.93 -8.79 -1.61
CA PHE A 34 -9.83 -10.08 -2.31
C PHE A 34 -8.40 -10.41 -2.76
N ASP A 35 -7.42 -9.59 -2.38
CA ASP A 35 -6.01 -9.65 -2.77
C ASP A 35 -5.32 -10.96 -2.35
N ASP A 36 -5.41 -11.34 -1.08
CA ASP A 36 -4.69 -12.46 -0.51
C ASP A 36 -5.55 -13.73 -0.32
N ILE A 37 -6.64 -13.86 -1.06
CA ILE A 37 -7.52 -15.02 -0.95
C ILE A 37 -7.20 -16.04 -2.06
N GLU A 38 -6.62 -17.18 -1.68
CA GLU A 38 -6.32 -18.26 -2.62
C GLU A 38 -7.58 -18.72 -3.39
N ASN A 39 -7.42 -18.88 -4.72
CA ASN A 39 -8.45 -19.41 -5.64
C ASN A 39 -9.71 -18.52 -5.82
N HIS A 40 -9.69 -17.25 -5.45
CA HIS A 40 -10.79 -16.30 -5.66
C HIS A 40 -10.64 -15.49 -6.96
N PHE A 41 -10.58 -16.17 -8.13
CA PHE A 41 -10.45 -15.54 -9.45
C PHE A 41 -11.79 -15.33 -10.17
N SER A 42 -12.92 -15.27 -9.47
CA SER A 42 -14.22 -14.94 -10.05
C SER A 42 -14.63 -13.53 -9.70
N LEU A 43 -14.54 -12.61 -10.65
CA LEU A 43 -15.00 -11.24 -10.48
C LEU A 43 -16.50 -11.17 -10.12
N GLU A 44 -17.32 -11.98 -10.78
CA GLU A 44 -18.76 -12.08 -10.51
C GLU A 44 -19.04 -12.42 -9.03
N ALA A 45 -18.35 -13.42 -8.48
CA ALA A 45 -18.53 -13.82 -7.09
C ALA A 45 -18.05 -12.73 -6.11
N GLN A 46 -16.96 -12.02 -6.44
CA GLN A 46 -16.45 -10.90 -5.64
C GLN A 46 -17.44 -9.73 -5.66
N LEU A 47 -17.95 -9.36 -6.83
CA LEU A 47 -18.96 -8.30 -6.97
C LEU A 47 -20.26 -8.66 -6.26
N ASP A 48 -20.70 -9.92 -6.28
CA ASP A 48 -21.88 -10.36 -5.55
C ASP A 48 -21.72 -10.18 -4.03
N ILE A 49 -20.55 -10.48 -3.47
CA ILE A 49 -20.24 -10.21 -2.05
C ILE A 49 -20.24 -8.71 -1.78
N TYR A 50 -19.51 -7.93 -2.58
CA TYR A 50 -19.39 -6.48 -2.43
C TYR A 50 -20.74 -5.78 -2.48
N GLN A 51 -21.53 -6.01 -3.54
CA GLN A 51 -22.84 -5.41 -3.72
C GLN A 51 -23.81 -5.79 -2.61
N SER A 52 -23.73 -7.04 -2.13
CA SER A 52 -24.53 -7.50 -1.00
C SER A 52 -24.18 -6.72 0.29
N CYS A 53 -22.91 -6.38 0.51
CA CYS A 53 -22.50 -5.52 1.64
C CYS A 53 -23.06 -4.11 1.50
N VAL A 54 -22.92 -3.50 0.33
CA VAL A 54 -23.47 -2.16 0.03
C VAL A 54 -24.98 -2.09 0.26
N LEU A 55 -25.72 -3.10 -0.22
CA LEU A 55 -27.17 -3.16 -0.05
C LEU A 55 -27.60 -3.39 1.40
N THR A 56 -26.83 -4.15 2.16
CA THR A 56 -27.14 -4.48 3.56
C THR A 56 -26.81 -3.32 4.52
N PHE A 57 -25.78 -2.52 4.17
CA PHE A 57 -25.29 -1.41 4.99
C PHE A 57 -25.24 -0.10 4.20
N PRO A 58 -26.41 0.47 3.82
CA PRO A 58 -26.49 1.61 2.91
C PRO A 58 -25.90 2.92 3.48
N ASP A 59 -25.72 3.00 4.79
CA ASP A 59 -25.10 4.14 5.48
C ASP A 59 -23.57 4.06 5.57
N CYS A 60 -22.98 2.99 4.99
CA CYS A 60 -21.54 2.77 4.98
C CYS A 60 -20.96 3.04 3.59
N SER A 61 -19.70 3.50 3.56
CA SER A 61 -18.89 3.56 2.34
C SER A 61 -18.08 2.27 2.17
N PHE A 62 -17.86 1.86 0.93
CA PHE A 62 -17.13 0.64 0.60
C PHE A 62 -16.12 0.88 -0.53
N ASN A 63 -14.89 0.36 -0.34
CA ASN A 63 -13.89 0.25 -1.38
C ASN A 63 -13.66 -1.24 -1.72
N PHE A 64 -13.16 -1.50 -2.91
CA PHE A 64 -12.92 -2.84 -3.42
C PHE A 64 -11.41 -3.08 -3.62
N CYS A 65 -10.88 -4.19 -3.14
CA CYS A 65 -9.53 -4.63 -3.49
C CYS A 65 -9.62 -5.88 -4.36
N PRO A 66 -9.25 -5.81 -5.66
CA PRO A 66 -9.32 -6.96 -6.56
C PRO A 66 -8.22 -7.98 -6.27
N THR A 67 -8.37 -9.22 -6.76
CA THR A 67 -7.34 -10.26 -6.66
C THR A 67 -6.08 -9.89 -7.45
N VAL A 68 -6.23 -9.22 -8.60
CA VAL A 68 -5.12 -8.63 -9.35
C VAL A 68 -5.13 -7.13 -9.09
N TYR A 69 -4.17 -6.66 -8.33
CA TYR A 69 -4.11 -5.29 -7.80
C TYR A 69 -2.81 -4.53 -8.16
N SER A 70 -2.04 -5.07 -9.09
CA SER A 70 -0.86 -4.41 -9.68
C SER A 70 -0.60 -4.89 -11.11
N ASP A 71 0.13 -4.11 -11.92
CA ASP A 71 0.49 -4.52 -13.28
C ASP A 71 1.37 -5.78 -13.28
N GLU A 72 2.24 -5.92 -12.28
CA GLU A 72 3.09 -7.10 -12.09
C GLU A 72 2.27 -8.40 -12.01
N LEU A 73 1.13 -8.36 -11.33
CA LEU A 73 0.27 -9.53 -11.14
C LEU A 73 -0.49 -9.92 -12.40
N ILE A 74 -0.74 -9.00 -13.34
CA ILE A 74 -1.51 -9.27 -14.56
C ILE A 74 -0.90 -10.44 -15.34
N ASN A 75 0.42 -10.46 -15.46
CA ASN A 75 1.16 -11.45 -16.26
C ASN A 75 1.77 -12.59 -15.42
N LYS A 76 1.34 -12.77 -14.18
CA LYS A 76 1.87 -13.80 -13.29
C LYS A 76 1.55 -15.21 -13.77
N ASP A 77 0.33 -15.44 -14.21
CA ASP A 77 -0.15 -16.69 -14.87
C ASP A 77 -1.42 -16.42 -15.68
N GLU A 78 -1.92 -17.46 -16.39
CA GLU A 78 -3.11 -17.36 -17.23
C GLU A 78 -4.38 -16.98 -16.44
N ARG A 79 -4.49 -17.37 -15.17
CA ARG A 79 -5.66 -17.04 -14.32
C ARG A 79 -5.67 -15.56 -13.96
N HIS A 80 -4.50 -14.98 -13.67
CA HIS A 80 -4.37 -13.55 -13.38
C HIS A 80 -4.70 -12.72 -14.62
N LEU A 81 -4.20 -13.11 -15.79
CA LEU A 81 -4.51 -12.43 -17.04
C LEU A 81 -6.01 -12.53 -17.39
N ALA A 82 -6.61 -13.71 -17.24
CA ALA A 82 -8.05 -13.91 -17.48
C ALA A 82 -8.89 -13.07 -16.51
N TYR A 83 -8.54 -13.06 -15.22
CA TYR A 83 -9.20 -12.22 -14.23
C TYR A 83 -9.10 -10.74 -14.57
N PHE A 84 -7.91 -10.23 -14.91
CA PHE A 84 -7.73 -8.82 -15.27
C PHE A 84 -8.52 -8.45 -16.55
N SER A 85 -8.58 -9.34 -17.54
CA SER A 85 -9.39 -9.14 -18.73
C SER A 85 -10.88 -9.04 -18.42
N ASP A 86 -11.38 -9.88 -17.52
CA ASP A 86 -12.77 -9.80 -17.03
C ASP A 86 -12.99 -8.53 -16.21
N PHE A 87 -12.05 -8.18 -15.33
CA PHE A 87 -12.08 -6.97 -14.52
C PHE A 87 -12.16 -5.70 -15.39
N THR A 88 -11.33 -5.57 -16.42
CA THR A 88 -11.37 -4.41 -17.32
C THR A 88 -12.65 -4.33 -18.15
N ALA A 89 -13.24 -5.47 -18.50
CA ALA A 89 -14.44 -5.53 -19.32
C ALA A 89 -15.73 -5.29 -18.52
N ASN A 90 -15.81 -5.77 -17.28
CA ASN A 90 -17.07 -5.92 -16.55
C ASN A 90 -17.11 -5.24 -15.18
N PHE A 91 -16.00 -4.66 -14.68
CA PHE A 91 -16.02 -3.98 -13.38
C PHE A 91 -16.83 -2.68 -13.44
N PRO A 92 -17.76 -2.44 -12.47
CA PRO A 92 -18.61 -1.26 -12.48
C PRO A 92 -17.81 0.05 -12.35
N LYS A 93 -18.20 1.07 -13.11
CA LYS A 93 -17.48 2.36 -13.16
C LYS A 93 -17.73 3.27 -11.96
N ASP A 94 -18.69 2.93 -11.11
CA ASP A 94 -19.06 3.66 -9.91
C ASP A 94 -18.47 3.06 -8.63
N ILE A 95 -17.65 2.00 -8.75
CA ILE A 95 -16.98 1.36 -7.61
C ILE A 95 -15.49 1.76 -7.62
N ASN A 96 -15.03 2.30 -6.49
CA ASN A 96 -13.61 2.58 -6.29
C ASN A 96 -12.85 1.30 -5.90
N PHE A 97 -11.63 1.15 -6.44
CA PHE A 97 -10.81 -0.03 -6.16
C PHE A 97 -9.35 0.32 -5.86
N PHE A 98 -8.69 -0.55 -5.11
CA PHE A 98 -7.28 -0.42 -4.77
C PHE A 98 -6.36 -0.94 -5.87
N TRP A 99 -5.24 -0.20 -6.05
CA TRP A 99 -4.16 -0.56 -6.95
C TRP A 99 -2.82 -0.17 -6.34
N THR A 100 -1.80 -1.03 -6.43
CA THR A 100 -0.49 -0.74 -5.82
C THR A 100 0.51 -0.10 -6.79
N GLY A 101 0.14 0.03 -8.07
CA GLY A 101 0.97 0.57 -9.12
C GLY A 101 1.56 -0.51 -10.02
N LYS A 102 2.71 -0.22 -10.63
CA LYS A 102 3.38 -1.15 -11.54
C LYS A 102 3.76 -2.48 -10.88
N ASN A 103 4.17 -2.42 -9.62
CA ASN A 103 4.57 -3.59 -8.83
C ASN A 103 3.72 -3.68 -7.55
N VAL A 104 3.71 -4.84 -6.91
CA VAL A 104 3.13 -5.01 -5.57
C VAL A 104 3.81 -4.06 -4.58
N ILE A 105 5.14 -3.93 -4.67
CA ILE A 105 5.92 -2.90 -3.97
C ILE A 105 6.55 -1.99 -5.04
N SER A 106 5.86 -0.90 -5.36
CA SER A 106 6.32 0.03 -6.40
C SER A 106 7.39 0.97 -5.87
N THR A 107 8.50 1.10 -6.61
CA THR A 107 9.58 2.07 -6.33
C THR A 107 9.43 3.36 -7.13
N SER A 108 8.37 3.48 -7.93
CA SER A 108 7.96 4.68 -8.65
C SER A 108 6.45 4.69 -8.74
N GLN A 109 5.83 5.77 -8.31
CA GLN A 109 4.39 6.00 -8.38
C GLN A 109 4.10 7.11 -9.40
N SER A 110 3.74 6.70 -10.62
CA SER A 110 3.40 7.61 -11.71
C SER A 110 2.49 6.95 -12.74
N GLN A 111 1.59 7.71 -13.33
CA GLN A 111 0.62 7.23 -14.32
C GLN A 111 1.26 6.59 -15.56
N ALA A 112 2.45 7.03 -15.96
CA ALA A 112 3.10 6.59 -17.19
C ALA A 112 3.48 5.10 -17.23
N ASN A 113 3.39 4.40 -16.11
CA ASN A 113 3.89 3.04 -15.97
C ASN A 113 2.81 2.02 -15.58
N GLU A 114 1.52 2.36 -15.73
CA GLU A 114 0.44 1.49 -15.25
C GLU A 114 -0.59 1.18 -16.34
N ASP A 115 -0.81 -0.11 -16.62
CA ASP A 115 -1.77 -0.58 -17.61
C ASP A 115 -3.24 -0.32 -17.21
N VAL A 116 -3.51 -0.22 -15.92
CA VAL A 116 -4.86 0.01 -15.37
C VAL A 116 -5.47 1.32 -15.88
N PHE A 117 -4.66 2.36 -16.10
CA PHE A 117 -5.15 3.68 -16.54
C PHE A 117 -5.73 3.72 -17.95
N SER A 118 -5.42 2.73 -18.79
CA SER A 118 -6.03 2.65 -20.10
C SER A 118 -7.51 2.23 -20.08
N ASN A 119 -7.98 1.68 -18.95
CA ASN A 119 -9.30 1.06 -18.82
C ASN A 119 -10.20 1.75 -17.78
N PHE A 120 -9.63 2.47 -16.81
CA PHE A 120 -10.35 3.06 -15.69
C PHE A 120 -10.06 4.56 -15.54
N SER A 121 -11.01 5.32 -15.00
CA SER A 121 -10.77 6.72 -14.66
C SER A 121 -9.84 6.83 -13.44
N GLU A 122 -9.04 7.88 -13.41
CA GLU A 122 -8.13 8.15 -12.28
C GLU A 122 -8.88 8.31 -10.94
N GLU A 123 -10.07 8.88 -10.98
CA GLU A 123 -10.93 9.10 -9.81
C GLU A 123 -11.43 7.79 -9.19
N GLN A 124 -11.48 6.70 -9.97
CA GLN A 124 -11.93 5.38 -9.53
C GLN A 124 -10.81 4.62 -8.79
N ILE A 125 -9.55 5.01 -9.02
CA ILE A 125 -8.39 4.29 -8.53
C ILE A 125 -7.96 4.85 -7.17
N CYS A 126 -7.92 3.96 -6.18
CA CYS A 126 -7.36 4.21 -4.86
C CYS A 126 -5.97 3.59 -4.81
N ILE A 127 -4.94 4.38 -4.62
CA ILE A 127 -3.58 3.83 -4.50
C ILE A 127 -3.36 3.24 -3.12
N TRP A 128 -2.86 2.00 -3.09
CA TRP A 128 -2.36 1.33 -1.89
C TRP A 128 -0.84 1.21 -2.02
N ASP A 129 -0.13 2.16 -1.44
CA ASP A 129 1.32 2.25 -1.56
C ASP A 129 2.02 1.35 -0.53
N ASN A 130 2.68 0.30 -1.02
CA ASN A 130 3.42 -0.68 -0.23
C ASN A 130 4.91 -0.35 -0.09
N PHE A 131 5.37 0.84 -0.45
CA PHE A 131 6.79 1.17 -0.45
C PHE A 131 7.44 0.97 0.92
N PHE A 132 6.75 1.37 1.99
CA PHE A 132 7.28 1.35 3.35
C PHE A 132 6.98 0.06 4.12
N THR A 133 6.11 -0.80 3.62
CA THR A 133 5.71 -2.02 4.35
C THR A 133 6.89 -2.96 4.56
N ILE A 134 6.86 -3.71 5.66
CA ILE A 134 7.81 -4.77 5.98
C ILE A 134 7.15 -6.16 6.03
N ASP A 135 5.91 -6.28 5.57
CA ASP A 135 5.11 -7.51 5.65
C ASP A 135 5.78 -8.70 4.97
N SER A 136 6.24 -8.51 3.74
CA SER A 136 6.88 -9.57 2.94
C SER A 136 8.35 -9.75 3.26
N ASN A 137 9.00 -8.77 3.88
CA ASN A 137 10.42 -8.81 4.24
C ASN A 137 10.69 -7.98 5.50
N PRO A 138 10.46 -8.54 6.69
CA PRO A 138 10.59 -7.81 7.96
C PRO A 138 12.03 -7.39 8.29
N GLU A 139 13.02 -7.88 7.57
CA GLU A 139 14.43 -7.50 7.74
C GLU A 139 14.81 -6.27 6.89
N LYS A 140 13.95 -5.86 5.96
CA LYS A 140 14.19 -4.76 5.03
C LYS A 140 13.25 -3.59 5.31
N LEU A 141 13.81 -2.46 5.69
CA LEU A 141 13.10 -1.19 5.78
C LEU A 141 13.42 -0.34 4.54
N ASN A 142 12.40 -0.03 3.76
CA ASN A 142 12.51 0.99 2.72
C ASN A 142 12.21 2.37 3.33
N LEU A 143 13.07 3.35 3.06
CA LEU A 143 12.91 4.71 3.58
C LEU A 143 13.48 5.73 2.60
N THR A 144 12.68 6.76 2.30
CA THR A 144 13.06 7.84 1.39
C THR A 144 12.24 9.10 1.69
N ASP A 145 12.61 10.22 1.06
CA ASP A 145 11.91 11.51 1.14
C ASP A 145 10.64 11.61 0.26
N CYS A 146 10.13 10.48 -0.22
CA CYS A 146 8.95 10.35 -1.10
C CYS A 146 9.12 10.88 -2.53
N HIS A 147 10.34 11.15 -3.02
CA HIS A 147 10.55 11.57 -4.40
C HIS A 147 10.22 10.51 -5.46
N TYR A 148 9.93 9.27 -5.06
CA TYR A 148 9.42 8.22 -5.95
C TYR A 148 7.96 8.46 -6.38
N ILE A 149 7.25 9.40 -5.73
CA ILE A 149 5.86 9.73 -6.01
C ILE A 149 5.79 11.00 -6.86
N ASP A 150 5.14 10.90 -8.02
CA ASP A 150 4.76 12.09 -8.78
C ASP A 150 3.61 12.83 -8.07
N LYS A 151 3.79 14.11 -7.79
CA LYS A 151 2.79 14.92 -7.08
C LYS A 151 1.50 15.12 -7.88
N SER A 152 1.59 15.19 -9.21
CA SER A 152 0.40 15.29 -10.07
C SER A 152 -0.39 13.98 -10.03
N TYR A 153 0.30 12.85 -10.02
CA TYR A 153 -0.28 11.54 -9.84
C TYR A 153 -0.99 11.41 -8.48
N LEU A 154 -0.32 11.81 -7.40
CA LEU A 154 -0.92 11.80 -6.05
C LEU A 154 -2.20 12.66 -6.01
N ALA A 155 -2.19 13.84 -6.61
CA ALA A 155 -3.30 14.78 -6.59
C ALA A 155 -4.51 14.32 -7.43
N SER A 156 -4.33 13.43 -8.40
CA SER A 156 -5.37 12.94 -9.29
C SER A 156 -6.17 11.76 -8.72
N LYS A 157 -5.68 11.11 -7.65
CA LYS A 157 -6.31 9.89 -7.12
C LYS A 157 -7.45 10.19 -6.15
N HIS A 158 -8.45 9.31 -6.15
CA HIS A 158 -9.55 9.36 -5.18
C HIS A 158 -9.04 9.21 -3.74
N LEU A 159 -8.14 8.26 -3.53
CA LEU A 159 -7.53 7.96 -2.25
C LEU A 159 -6.08 7.52 -2.46
N TYR A 160 -5.18 8.00 -1.60
CA TYR A 160 -3.81 7.51 -1.53
C TYR A 160 -3.54 6.98 -0.11
N LEU A 161 -3.32 5.68 -0.02
CA LEU A 161 -3.16 4.94 1.23
C LEU A 161 -1.71 4.45 1.32
N ILE A 162 -1.04 4.72 2.43
CA ILE A 162 0.31 4.23 2.69
C ILE A 162 0.22 3.04 3.63
N ASN A 163 0.72 1.89 3.17
CA ASN A 163 0.89 0.73 4.03
C ASN A 163 2.16 0.92 4.88
N LEU A 164 1.96 1.10 6.17
CA LEU A 164 3.02 1.37 7.14
C LEU A 164 3.67 0.09 7.66
N THR A 165 4.67 0.22 8.52
CA THR A 165 5.47 -0.90 9.03
C THR A 165 4.82 -1.63 10.22
N GLY A 166 3.86 -1.01 10.90
CA GLY A 166 3.34 -1.47 12.19
C GLY A 166 4.26 -1.15 13.38
N LEU A 167 5.41 -0.51 13.15
CA LEU A 167 6.34 -0.08 14.18
C LEU A 167 6.10 1.40 14.53
N VAL A 168 5.49 1.68 15.66
CA VAL A 168 4.98 3.01 16.06
C VAL A 168 5.96 4.16 15.83
N ARG A 169 7.24 3.99 16.15
CA ARG A 169 8.26 5.05 15.95
C ARG A 169 8.61 5.25 14.49
N THR A 170 8.75 4.14 13.75
CA THR A 170 9.02 4.17 12.30
C THR A 170 7.84 4.77 11.55
N ASP A 171 6.62 4.38 11.92
CA ASP A 171 5.40 4.89 11.30
C ASP A 171 5.22 6.39 11.55
N SER A 172 5.52 6.87 12.77
CA SER A 172 5.53 8.30 13.08
C SER A 172 6.54 9.09 12.23
N LEU A 173 7.71 8.51 11.98
CA LEU A 173 8.72 9.09 11.09
C LEU A 173 8.22 9.13 9.63
N ILE A 174 7.67 8.02 9.12
CA ILE A 174 7.15 7.94 7.75
C ILE A 174 6.01 8.94 7.52
N ILE A 175 5.08 9.06 8.48
CA ILE A 175 3.98 10.02 8.43
C ILE A 175 4.51 11.47 8.36
N GLU A 176 5.55 11.81 9.12
CA GLU A 176 6.15 13.14 9.05
C GLU A 176 6.87 13.39 7.72
N ILE A 177 7.60 12.39 7.19
CA ILE A 177 8.23 12.48 5.87
C ILE A 177 7.18 12.73 4.78
N PHE A 178 6.12 11.92 4.76
CA PHE A 178 5.05 12.05 3.78
C PHE A 178 4.29 13.39 3.93
N GLY A 179 3.99 13.80 5.16
CA GLY A 179 3.37 15.09 5.44
C GLY A 179 4.23 16.28 4.95
N ASN A 180 5.55 16.21 5.15
CA ASN A 180 6.50 17.19 4.63
C ASN A 180 6.50 17.22 3.09
N PHE A 181 6.46 16.07 2.44
CA PHE A 181 6.38 15.94 0.99
C PHE A 181 5.08 16.54 0.42
N VAL A 182 3.92 16.17 0.99
CA VAL A 182 2.60 16.64 0.52
C VAL A 182 2.41 18.13 0.75
N SER A 183 2.85 18.65 1.91
CA SER A 183 2.69 20.09 2.25
C SER A 183 3.70 21.02 1.54
N ASN A 184 4.60 20.49 0.70
CA ASN A 184 5.70 21.22 0.10
C ASN A 184 6.57 21.97 1.13
N SER A 185 6.72 21.41 2.30
CA SER A 185 7.60 21.95 3.34
C SER A 185 9.07 21.84 2.91
N ASN A 186 9.89 22.83 3.30
CA ASN A 186 11.33 22.86 2.98
C ASN A 186 12.20 22.19 4.05
N ILE A 187 11.65 21.31 4.86
CA ILE A 187 12.42 20.56 5.86
C ILE A 187 13.17 19.45 5.15
N SER A 188 14.49 19.39 5.26
CA SER A 188 15.27 18.33 4.62
C SER A 188 15.01 16.97 5.28
N PHE A 189 15.16 15.90 4.50
CA PHE A 189 14.97 14.52 4.96
C PHE A 189 15.87 14.20 6.16
N GLU A 190 17.15 14.60 6.12
CA GLU A 190 18.10 14.40 7.21
C GLU A 190 17.64 15.10 8.50
N LYS A 191 17.04 16.27 8.38
CA LYS A 191 16.53 17.01 9.53
C LYS A 191 15.34 16.30 10.18
N ILE A 192 14.47 15.69 9.38
CA ILE A 192 13.36 14.88 9.89
C ILE A 192 13.92 13.63 10.61
N LEU A 193 14.86 12.92 9.98
CA LEU A 193 15.52 11.76 10.59
C LEU A 193 16.15 12.11 11.93
N SER A 194 16.91 13.21 11.99
CA SER A 194 17.56 13.68 13.21
C SER A 194 16.56 14.04 14.32
N LYS A 195 15.44 14.69 13.97
CA LYS A 195 14.35 15.01 14.91
C LYS A 195 13.75 13.76 15.55
N HIS A 196 13.64 12.67 14.79
CA HIS A 196 13.18 11.37 15.29
C HIS A 196 14.25 10.54 16.03
N GLY A 197 15.44 11.14 16.24
CA GLY A 197 16.52 10.51 16.99
C GLY A 197 17.27 9.41 16.22
N VAL A 198 17.20 9.43 14.89
CA VAL A 198 18.00 8.54 14.05
C VAL A 198 19.47 8.90 14.24
N ASN A 199 20.31 7.87 14.44
CA ASN A 199 21.75 8.05 14.64
C ASN A 199 22.39 8.71 13.41
N GLU A 200 23.32 9.66 13.63
CA GLU A 200 24.01 10.39 12.56
C GLU A 200 24.71 9.47 11.55
N ASP A 201 25.30 8.37 12.02
CA ASP A 201 25.92 7.37 11.15
C ASP A 201 24.89 6.72 10.20
N LEU A 202 23.68 6.46 10.66
CA LEU A 202 22.58 5.93 9.82
C LEU A 202 22.06 7.02 8.86
N ILE A 203 21.99 8.28 9.30
CA ILE A 203 21.62 9.41 8.42
C ILE A 203 22.62 9.54 7.27
N ASN A 204 23.90 9.41 7.54
CA ASN A 204 24.97 9.45 6.53
C ASN A 204 24.93 8.25 5.56
N MET A 205 24.20 7.20 5.91
CA MET A 205 24.01 5.97 5.13
C MET A 205 22.56 5.81 4.65
N LYS A 206 21.77 6.88 4.63
CA LYS A 206 20.33 6.83 4.32
C LYS A 206 20.00 6.20 2.96
N ASP A 207 20.90 6.30 2.00
CA ASP A 207 20.71 5.72 0.67
C ASP A 207 20.61 4.18 0.70
N LEU A 208 21.12 3.52 1.76
CA LEU A 208 20.94 2.08 1.97
C LEU A 208 19.47 1.67 2.17
N PHE A 209 18.63 2.58 2.57
CA PHE A 209 17.21 2.35 2.79
C PHE A 209 16.36 2.65 1.54
N ASN A 210 16.98 3.20 0.48
CA ASN A 210 16.28 3.51 -0.77
C ASN A 210 16.46 2.38 -1.79
N PRO A 211 15.41 1.58 -2.10
CA PRO A 211 15.52 0.45 -3.01
C PRO A 211 15.76 0.85 -4.47
N ALA A 212 15.58 2.14 -4.82
CA ALA A 212 15.83 2.65 -6.17
C ALA A 212 17.32 3.02 -6.41
N VAL A 213 18.14 3.00 -5.35
CA VAL A 213 19.57 3.31 -5.44
C VAL A 213 20.37 2.02 -5.44
N ASP A 214 21.12 1.78 -6.52
CA ASP A 214 22.05 0.64 -6.59
C ASP A 214 23.35 1.02 -5.86
N ILE A 215 23.57 0.40 -4.69
CA ILE A 215 24.68 0.73 -3.79
C ILE A 215 25.73 -0.35 -3.82
N ASN A 216 26.90 -0.03 -4.37
CA ASN A 216 28.12 -0.80 -4.18
C ASN A 216 28.80 -0.39 -2.87
N LEU A 217 28.55 -1.14 -1.81
CA LEU A 217 29.16 -0.89 -0.51
C LEU A 217 30.65 -1.22 -0.51
N SER A 218 31.46 -0.29 -0.04
CA SER A 218 32.86 -0.56 0.28
C SER A 218 32.97 -1.49 1.50
N GLU A 219 34.08 -2.22 1.64
CA GLU A 219 34.35 -3.06 2.82
C GLU A 219 34.26 -2.26 4.14
N LYS A 220 34.65 -0.99 4.13
CA LYS A 220 34.55 -0.09 5.29
C LYS A 220 33.09 0.19 5.67
N GLU A 221 32.21 0.36 4.70
CA GLU A 221 30.78 0.60 4.93
C GLU A 221 30.09 -0.69 5.42
N MET A 222 30.45 -1.85 4.87
CA MET A 222 29.97 -3.15 5.35
C MET A 222 30.34 -3.37 6.82
N ASN A 223 31.61 -3.14 7.19
CA ASN A 223 32.06 -3.26 8.57
C ASN A 223 31.34 -2.29 9.52
N LYS A 224 30.96 -1.10 9.04
CA LYS A 224 30.20 -0.12 9.82
C LYS A 224 28.76 -0.57 10.05
N ILE A 225 28.11 -1.17 9.05
CA ILE A 225 26.76 -1.75 9.18
C ILE A 225 26.79 -2.88 10.20
N ASP A 226 27.74 -3.80 10.12
CA ASP A 226 27.89 -4.90 11.07
C ASP A 226 28.07 -4.39 12.50
N TYR A 227 28.90 -3.36 12.68
CA TYR A 227 29.08 -2.70 13.96
C TYR A 227 27.77 -2.10 14.49
N LEU A 228 27.01 -1.39 13.66
CA LEU A 228 25.73 -0.77 14.05
C LEU A 228 24.68 -1.83 14.40
N GLN A 229 24.61 -2.94 13.65
CA GLN A 229 23.73 -4.07 13.97
C GLN A 229 24.06 -4.68 15.33
N VAL A 230 25.34 -4.87 15.64
CA VAL A 230 25.78 -5.39 16.95
C VAL A 230 25.41 -4.42 18.08
N GLN A 231 25.58 -3.11 17.87
CA GLN A 231 25.21 -2.11 18.88
C GLN A 231 23.69 -2.07 19.10
N PHE A 232 22.91 -2.18 18.02
CA PHE A 232 21.46 -2.23 18.11
C PHE A 232 20.97 -3.45 18.89
N LYS A 233 21.49 -4.65 18.56
CA LYS A 233 21.18 -5.91 19.29
C LYS A 233 21.57 -5.91 20.77
N ARG A 234 22.55 -5.08 21.18
CA ARG A 234 22.97 -4.95 22.59
C ARG A 234 22.10 -3.99 23.40
N LYS A 235 21.35 -3.11 22.73
CA LYS A 235 20.58 -2.04 23.36
C LYS A 235 19.08 -2.36 23.49
N TYR A 236 18.60 -3.37 22.76
CA TYR A 236 17.23 -3.85 22.68
C TYR A 236 17.18 -5.37 22.68
#